data_3e48b657d8073f05065f88708147c456
#
_entry.id   3e48b657d8073f05065f88708147c456
#
_cell.length_a   1.000
_cell.length_b   1.000
_cell.length_c   1.000
_cell.angle_alpha   90.00
_cell.angle_beta   90.00
_cell.angle_gamma   90.00
#
_symmetry.space_group_name_H-M   'P 1'
#
loop_
_entity.id
_entity.type
_entity.pdbx_description
1 polymer ?
#
loop_
_entity_poly.entity_id
_entity_poly.type
_entity_poly.pdbx_seq_one_letter_code
_entity_poly.pdbx_strand_id
1 'polypeptide(L)'
;MRRDWAALVDRAIPYLLVGVVAIGSLIAVWAPLRNAEGFRFARPWVLLLLGGVGLAGWALLGLDRQRSGTFTFSRGDELEQARRGILDRLIALPRALRLSAVGLCVFALARPQTTSPDKDVEVEGIDIVIALDLSNSMEETDVVPNRIEAAKQVIDDFVKRRRNDRIGLVVFGREAFTHCPLTLDYSALRQMISELHLGVLDGRGTAIGNALGLALNRLRRSDAQSKVIILLTDGDNNSGNISPLQAARFAQALAVKVFTILVGQNEDTAPTDRPGAIIRVPHRRYPVNPKLLEQIATMTGGTPYLATDRPALEQRFHQILEELDKSKLRDTGTVYAEVFPRFLWPALVLVLLEAGLSLTRFRKFP
;
A
#
# COMPACT_ATOMS: atom_id res chain seq x y z
N MET A 1 -5.12 -65.88 -15.35
CA MET A 1 -4.17 -64.80 -15.14
C MET A 1 -4.32 -63.62 -16.12
N ARG A 2 -4.32 -63.77 -17.48
CA ARG A 2 -4.50 -62.63 -18.41
C ARG A 2 -5.91 -62.03 -18.38
N ARG A 3 -7.00 -62.77 -18.11
CA ARG A 3 -8.39 -62.25 -18.03
C ARG A 3 -8.63 -61.39 -16.81
N ASP A 4 -7.96 -61.70 -15.67
CA ASP A 4 -8.15 -60.94 -14.43
C ASP A 4 -7.55 -59.55 -14.47
N TRP A 5 -6.40 -59.39 -15.16
CA TRP A 5 -5.75 -58.09 -15.37
C TRP A 5 -6.57 -57.14 -16.26
N ALA A 6 -7.21 -57.65 -17.32
CA ALA A 6 -8.05 -56.83 -18.19
C ALA A 6 -9.28 -56.30 -17.45
N ALA A 7 -9.88 -57.15 -16.60
CA ALA A 7 -11.01 -56.74 -15.77
C ALA A 7 -10.63 -55.72 -14.69
N LEU A 8 -9.42 -55.82 -14.13
CA LEU A 8 -8.87 -54.83 -13.20
C LEU A 8 -8.60 -53.47 -13.86
N VAL A 9 -8.02 -53.49 -15.07
CA VAL A 9 -7.75 -52.28 -15.84
C VAL A 9 -9.04 -51.58 -16.23
N ASP A 10 -10.02 -52.30 -16.75
CA ASP A 10 -11.34 -51.73 -17.12
C ASP A 10 -12.10 -51.16 -15.88
N ARG A 11 -11.87 -51.71 -14.69
CA ARG A 11 -12.40 -51.15 -13.44
C ARG A 11 -11.69 -49.88 -12.98
N ALA A 12 -10.39 -49.72 -13.30
CA ALA A 12 -9.58 -48.56 -12.93
C ALA A 12 -9.75 -47.33 -13.86
N ILE A 13 -10.14 -47.57 -15.12
CA ILE A 13 -10.27 -46.50 -16.14
C ILE A 13 -11.11 -45.31 -15.68
N PRO A 14 -12.30 -45.46 -15.05
CA PRO A 14 -13.09 -44.29 -14.61
C PRO A 14 -12.38 -43.44 -13.57
N TYR A 15 -11.66 -44.07 -12.65
CA TYR A 15 -10.92 -43.36 -11.60
C TYR A 15 -9.68 -42.66 -12.16
N LEU A 16 -8.98 -43.33 -13.10
CA LEU A 16 -7.83 -42.74 -13.82
C LEU A 16 -8.28 -41.52 -14.62
N LEU A 17 -9.42 -41.61 -15.30
CA LEU A 17 -9.97 -40.50 -16.09
C LEU A 17 -10.32 -39.29 -15.21
N VAL A 18 -10.96 -39.53 -14.06
CA VAL A 18 -11.23 -38.51 -13.05
C VAL A 18 -9.90 -37.87 -12.58
N GLY A 19 -8.93 -38.71 -12.23
CA GLY A 19 -7.61 -38.24 -11.78
C GLY A 19 -6.90 -37.39 -12.84
N VAL A 20 -6.86 -37.84 -14.09
CA VAL A 20 -6.19 -37.13 -15.20
C VAL A 20 -6.86 -35.77 -15.48
N VAL A 21 -8.19 -35.72 -15.52
CA VAL A 21 -8.92 -34.47 -15.76
C VAL A 21 -8.75 -33.51 -14.57
N ALA A 22 -8.84 -34.01 -13.33
CA ALA A 22 -8.68 -33.20 -12.13
C ALA A 22 -7.25 -32.64 -12.01
N ILE A 23 -6.24 -33.49 -12.17
CA ILE A 23 -4.83 -33.08 -12.09
C ILE A 23 -4.49 -32.16 -13.27
N GLY A 24 -4.91 -32.48 -14.49
CA GLY A 24 -4.66 -31.66 -15.66
C GLY A 24 -5.26 -30.25 -15.53
N SER A 25 -6.51 -30.14 -15.06
CA SER A 25 -7.15 -28.85 -14.83
C SER A 25 -6.47 -28.06 -13.70
N LEU A 26 -6.02 -28.73 -12.65
CA LEU A 26 -5.29 -28.10 -11.55
C LEU A 26 -3.91 -27.59 -12.03
N ILE A 27 -3.16 -28.40 -12.78
CA ILE A 27 -1.86 -27.99 -13.34
C ILE A 27 -2.02 -26.80 -14.28
N ALA A 28 -3.02 -26.82 -15.15
CA ALA A 28 -3.26 -25.72 -16.10
C ALA A 28 -3.53 -24.40 -15.41
N VAL A 29 -4.21 -24.42 -14.26
CA VAL A 29 -4.49 -23.22 -13.45
C VAL A 29 -3.31 -22.85 -12.56
N TRP A 30 -2.59 -23.84 -12.02
CA TRP A 30 -1.50 -23.62 -11.08
C TRP A 30 -0.18 -23.20 -11.75
N ALA A 31 0.11 -23.69 -12.95
CA ALA A 31 1.37 -23.39 -13.64
C ALA A 31 1.67 -21.88 -13.77
N PRO A 32 0.73 -21.02 -14.17
CA PRO A 32 0.95 -19.58 -14.25
C PRO A 32 1.06 -18.90 -12.88
N LEU A 33 0.60 -19.55 -11.80
CA LEU A 33 0.64 -19.02 -10.44
C LEU A 33 1.91 -19.40 -9.68
N ARG A 34 2.64 -20.40 -10.15
CA ARG A 34 3.85 -20.91 -9.49
C ARG A 34 4.94 -19.86 -9.32
N ASN A 35 5.01 -18.90 -10.25
CA ASN A 35 6.00 -17.82 -10.24
C ASN A 35 5.46 -16.52 -9.63
N ALA A 36 4.23 -16.54 -9.09
CA ALA A 36 3.65 -15.35 -8.46
C ALA A 36 4.21 -15.20 -7.04
N GLU A 37 4.84 -14.04 -6.79
CA GLU A 37 5.37 -13.72 -5.47
C GLU A 37 4.22 -13.57 -4.44
N GLY A 38 4.45 -14.05 -3.21
CA GLY A 38 3.52 -13.88 -2.10
C GLY A 38 2.18 -14.61 -2.24
N PHE A 39 2.14 -15.77 -2.95
CA PHE A 39 0.92 -16.59 -3.04
C PHE A 39 0.46 -17.11 -1.68
N ARG A 40 -0.81 -16.87 -1.36
CA ARG A 40 -1.47 -17.41 -0.14
C ARG A 40 -2.96 -17.67 -0.38
N PHE A 41 -3.55 -18.49 0.49
CA PHE A 41 -5.00 -18.63 0.59
C PHE A 41 -5.53 -17.79 1.75
N ALA A 42 -6.55 -16.97 1.52
CA ALA A 42 -7.20 -16.22 2.59
C ALA A 42 -8.00 -17.13 3.54
N ARG A 43 -8.52 -18.25 3.02
CA ARG A 43 -9.31 -19.22 3.79
C ARG A 43 -8.84 -20.67 3.53
N PRO A 44 -7.64 -21.07 4.04
CA PRO A 44 -7.06 -22.38 3.72
C PRO A 44 -7.90 -23.56 4.23
N TRP A 45 -8.68 -23.39 5.30
CA TRP A 45 -9.56 -24.43 5.85
C TRP A 45 -10.64 -24.90 4.86
N VAL A 46 -11.03 -24.05 3.88
CA VAL A 46 -11.99 -24.42 2.83
C VAL A 46 -11.46 -25.57 1.97
N LEU A 47 -10.14 -25.72 1.83
CA LEU A 47 -9.53 -26.83 1.08
C LEU A 47 -9.85 -28.20 1.68
N LEU A 48 -10.25 -28.29 2.95
CA LEU A 48 -10.72 -29.53 3.56
C LEU A 48 -11.99 -30.09 2.86
N LEU A 49 -12.79 -29.22 2.21
CA LEU A 49 -13.93 -29.65 1.41
C LEU A 49 -13.52 -30.52 0.20
N LEU A 50 -12.27 -30.45 -0.26
CA LEU A 50 -11.75 -31.34 -1.31
C LEU A 50 -11.78 -32.81 -0.86
N GLY A 51 -11.56 -33.09 0.42
CA GLY A 51 -11.72 -34.40 0.99
C GLY A 51 -13.17 -34.92 0.86
N GLY A 52 -14.14 -34.05 1.13
CA GLY A 52 -15.57 -34.32 0.92
C GLY A 52 -15.92 -34.57 -0.56
N VAL A 53 -15.38 -33.77 -1.47
CA VAL A 53 -15.55 -33.96 -2.93
C VAL A 53 -14.96 -35.32 -3.37
N GLY A 54 -13.78 -35.69 -2.85
CA GLY A 54 -13.14 -36.96 -3.14
C GLY A 54 -13.98 -38.15 -2.63
N LEU A 55 -14.50 -38.09 -1.39
CA LEU A 55 -15.39 -39.08 -0.81
C LEU A 55 -16.71 -39.22 -1.58
N ALA A 56 -17.33 -38.09 -1.94
CA ALA A 56 -18.54 -38.07 -2.75
C ALA A 56 -18.30 -38.70 -4.13
N GLY A 57 -17.16 -38.35 -4.77
CA GLY A 57 -16.76 -38.96 -6.05
C GLY A 57 -16.58 -40.48 -5.95
N TRP A 58 -15.90 -40.95 -4.92
CA TRP A 58 -15.70 -42.36 -4.66
C TRP A 58 -17.04 -43.09 -4.40
N ALA A 59 -17.91 -42.52 -3.58
CA ALA A 59 -19.24 -43.07 -3.28
C ALA A 59 -20.14 -43.15 -4.53
N LEU A 60 -20.17 -42.05 -5.34
CA LEU A 60 -20.97 -42.04 -6.58
C LEU A 60 -20.49 -43.07 -7.60
N LEU A 61 -19.18 -43.25 -7.74
CA LEU A 61 -18.61 -44.27 -8.63
C LEU A 61 -18.87 -45.69 -8.10
N GLY A 62 -18.93 -45.87 -6.79
CA GLY A 62 -19.26 -47.15 -6.14
C GLY A 62 -20.74 -47.51 -6.24
N LEU A 63 -21.62 -46.58 -5.94
CA LEU A 63 -23.09 -46.76 -5.96
C LEU A 63 -23.66 -47.07 -7.37
N ASP A 64 -23.07 -46.48 -8.41
CA ASP A 64 -23.47 -46.74 -9.80
C ASP A 64 -23.19 -48.21 -10.20
N ARG A 65 -22.18 -48.84 -9.60
CA ARG A 65 -21.88 -50.27 -9.81
C ARG A 65 -22.91 -51.18 -9.16
N GLN A 66 -23.49 -50.78 -8.04
CA GLN A 66 -24.52 -51.56 -7.34
C GLN A 66 -25.91 -51.39 -7.97
N ARG A 67 -26.13 -50.27 -8.68
CA ARG A 67 -27.41 -49.95 -9.33
C ARG A 67 -27.51 -50.38 -10.79
N SER A 68 -26.43 -50.92 -11.40
CA SER A 68 -26.49 -51.51 -12.73
C SER A 68 -27.31 -52.81 -12.66
N GLY A 69 -28.58 -52.73 -13.05
CA GLY A 69 -29.44 -53.90 -13.15
C GLY A 69 -28.85 -54.90 -14.13
N THR A 70 -28.69 -56.14 -13.68
CA THR A 70 -28.29 -57.26 -14.54
C THR A 70 -29.53 -57.73 -15.29
N PHE A 71 -29.64 -57.42 -16.58
CA PHE A 71 -30.60 -58.05 -17.45
C PHE A 71 -30.02 -59.41 -17.88
N THR A 72 -30.67 -60.51 -17.53
CA THR A 72 -30.32 -61.83 -18.03
C THR A 72 -30.92 -62.01 -19.39
N PHE A 73 -30.09 -61.84 -20.44
CA PHE A 73 -30.48 -62.19 -21.79
C PHE A 73 -30.06 -63.64 -22.13
N SER A 74 -30.93 -64.41 -22.79
CA SER A 74 -30.65 -65.79 -23.16
C SER A 74 -29.54 -65.96 -24.19
N ARG A 75 -29.04 -64.88 -24.82
CA ARG A 75 -27.90 -64.82 -25.72
C ARG A 75 -26.78 -63.94 -25.22
N GLY A 76 -26.49 -63.99 -23.92
CA GLY A 76 -25.46 -63.19 -23.28
C GLY A 76 -24.07 -63.42 -23.85
N ASP A 77 -23.77 -64.61 -24.32
CA ASP A 77 -22.46 -64.98 -24.86
C ASP A 77 -22.12 -64.24 -26.18
N GLU A 78 -23.10 -63.92 -27.01
CA GLU A 78 -22.89 -63.14 -28.24
C GLU A 78 -22.65 -61.65 -27.94
N LEU A 79 -23.25 -61.10 -26.90
CA LEU A 79 -23.05 -59.75 -26.41
C LEU A 79 -21.71 -59.56 -25.70
N GLU A 80 -21.19 -60.59 -25.01
CA GLU A 80 -19.86 -60.56 -24.40
C GLU A 80 -18.74 -60.50 -25.44
N GLN A 81 -18.99 -61.02 -26.63
CA GLN A 81 -18.05 -60.94 -27.80
C GLN A 81 -18.10 -59.58 -28.51
N ALA A 82 -19.13 -58.77 -28.30
CA ALA A 82 -19.19 -57.43 -28.82
C ALA A 82 -18.02 -56.61 -28.21
N ARG A 83 -17.10 -56.22 -29.04
CA ARG A 83 -15.90 -55.42 -28.67
C ARG A 83 -16.35 -54.15 -27.94
N ARG A 84 -16.00 -54.01 -26.66
CA ARG A 84 -16.22 -52.77 -25.89
C ARG A 84 -15.58 -51.61 -26.65
N GLY A 85 -16.39 -50.70 -27.16
CA GLY A 85 -15.94 -49.54 -27.90
C GLY A 85 -15.21 -48.52 -27.03
N ILE A 86 -14.45 -47.63 -27.62
CA ILE A 86 -13.79 -46.48 -26.93
C ILE A 86 -14.82 -45.64 -26.14
N LEU A 87 -16.05 -45.55 -26.65
CA LEU A 87 -17.16 -44.83 -26.02
C LEU A 87 -17.54 -45.39 -24.64
N ASP A 88 -17.44 -46.71 -24.46
CA ASP A 88 -17.76 -47.39 -23.21
C ASP A 88 -16.75 -47.01 -22.11
N ARG A 89 -15.50 -46.80 -22.51
CA ARG A 89 -14.44 -46.31 -21.62
C ARG A 89 -14.59 -44.84 -21.23
N LEU A 90 -15.24 -44.04 -22.07
CA LEU A 90 -15.45 -42.59 -21.85
C LEU A 90 -16.76 -42.27 -21.09
N ILE A 91 -17.57 -43.29 -20.72
CA ILE A 91 -18.83 -43.11 -20.02
C ILE A 91 -18.69 -42.38 -18.66
N ALA A 92 -17.50 -42.44 -18.05
CA ALA A 92 -17.16 -41.74 -16.83
C ALA A 92 -16.72 -40.27 -17.05
N LEU A 93 -16.48 -39.85 -18.30
CA LEU A 93 -15.95 -38.52 -18.61
C LEU A 93 -16.85 -37.37 -18.10
N PRO A 94 -18.20 -37.38 -18.30
CA PRO A 94 -19.04 -36.29 -17.78
C PRO A 94 -18.96 -36.19 -16.25
N ARG A 95 -18.82 -37.27 -15.54
CA ARG A 95 -18.66 -37.28 -14.07
C ARG A 95 -17.29 -36.74 -13.65
N ALA A 96 -16.24 -37.10 -14.40
CA ALA A 96 -14.89 -36.59 -14.19
C ALA A 96 -14.86 -35.08 -14.33
N LEU A 97 -15.47 -34.55 -15.38
CA LEU A 97 -15.60 -33.12 -15.64
C LEU A 97 -16.33 -32.39 -14.52
N ARG A 98 -17.45 -32.93 -14.06
CA ARG A 98 -18.24 -32.37 -12.95
C ARG A 98 -17.47 -32.34 -11.64
N LEU A 99 -16.79 -33.42 -11.24
CA LEU A 99 -15.98 -33.48 -10.02
C LEU A 99 -14.81 -32.54 -10.09
N SER A 100 -14.15 -32.41 -11.24
CA SER A 100 -13.05 -31.48 -11.45
C SER A 100 -13.53 -30.02 -11.35
N ALA A 101 -14.69 -29.70 -11.94
CA ALA A 101 -15.29 -28.37 -11.85
C ALA A 101 -15.61 -27.99 -10.38
N VAL A 102 -16.20 -28.91 -9.62
CA VAL A 102 -16.48 -28.70 -8.18
C VAL A 102 -15.17 -28.52 -7.41
N GLY A 103 -14.14 -29.29 -7.71
CA GLY A 103 -12.80 -29.12 -7.12
C GLY A 103 -12.23 -27.72 -7.37
N LEU A 104 -12.28 -27.22 -8.62
CA LEU A 104 -11.83 -25.87 -8.95
C LEU A 104 -12.69 -24.79 -8.26
N CYS A 105 -13.99 -25.00 -8.10
CA CYS A 105 -14.84 -24.10 -7.31
C CYS A 105 -14.40 -24.05 -5.83
N VAL A 106 -14.01 -25.17 -5.24
CA VAL A 106 -13.48 -25.20 -3.86
C VAL A 106 -12.17 -24.40 -3.78
N PHE A 107 -11.28 -24.53 -4.76
CA PHE A 107 -10.07 -23.70 -4.83
C PHE A 107 -10.41 -22.21 -4.95
N ALA A 108 -11.38 -21.84 -5.80
CA ALA A 108 -11.84 -20.46 -5.93
C ALA A 108 -12.41 -19.92 -4.60
N LEU A 109 -13.18 -20.75 -3.87
CA LEU A 109 -13.78 -20.40 -2.58
C LEU A 109 -12.74 -20.23 -1.46
N ALA A 110 -11.59 -20.90 -1.56
CA ALA A 110 -10.45 -20.72 -0.65
C ALA A 110 -9.80 -19.33 -0.80
N ARG A 111 -10.24 -18.49 -1.79
CA ARG A 111 -9.76 -17.14 -2.06
C ARG A 111 -8.23 -17.11 -2.22
N PRO A 112 -7.69 -17.68 -3.30
CA PRO A 112 -6.27 -17.56 -3.61
C PRO A 112 -5.93 -16.10 -3.91
N GLN A 113 -4.84 -15.62 -3.31
CA GLN A 113 -4.37 -14.24 -3.39
C GLN A 113 -2.89 -14.24 -3.75
N THR A 114 -2.48 -13.25 -4.52
CA THR A 114 -1.06 -12.97 -4.83
C THR A 114 -0.73 -11.54 -4.44
N THR A 115 0.51 -11.29 -4.05
CA THR A 115 1.01 -9.92 -3.96
C THR A 115 1.11 -9.38 -5.38
N SER A 116 0.38 -8.32 -5.68
CA SER A 116 0.48 -7.63 -6.96
C SER A 116 1.36 -6.41 -6.79
N PRO A 117 2.54 -6.36 -7.41
CA PRO A 117 3.33 -5.14 -7.44
C PRO A 117 2.72 -4.04 -8.33
N ASP A 118 1.76 -4.40 -9.19
CA ASP A 118 1.25 -3.54 -10.28
C ASP A 118 -0.17 -2.99 -10.09
N LYS A 119 -0.80 -3.18 -8.96
CA LYS A 119 -1.92 -2.29 -8.68
C LYS A 119 -1.32 -1.02 -8.12
N ASP A 120 -1.51 0.08 -8.85
CA ASP A 120 -1.49 1.41 -8.27
C ASP A 120 -2.25 1.34 -6.95
N VAL A 121 -1.52 1.08 -5.88
CA VAL A 121 -2.03 1.33 -4.54
C VAL A 121 -2.34 2.80 -4.64
N GLU A 122 -3.59 3.17 -4.56
CA GLU A 122 -3.97 4.56 -4.31
C GLU A 122 -3.24 4.91 -3.03
N VAL A 123 -2.01 5.42 -3.19
CA VAL A 123 -1.17 5.82 -2.06
C VAL A 123 -1.92 6.99 -1.46
N GLU A 124 -2.62 6.73 -0.38
CA GLU A 124 -3.30 7.80 0.36
C GLU A 124 -2.30 8.91 0.60
N GLY A 125 -2.66 10.12 0.13
CA GLY A 125 -1.81 11.28 0.28
C GLY A 125 -1.60 11.61 1.75
N ILE A 126 -0.46 12.20 2.06
CA ILE A 126 -0.15 12.76 3.38
C ILE A 126 -0.69 14.19 3.43
N ASP A 127 -1.23 14.59 4.57
CA ASP A 127 -1.53 16.00 4.82
C ASP A 127 -0.34 16.66 5.51
N ILE A 128 0.23 17.63 4.82
CA ILE A 128 1.43 18.35 5.24
C ILE A 128 1.09 19.82 5.47
N VAL A 129 1.38 20.33 6.65
CA VAL A 129 1.33 21.78 6.90
C VAL A 129 2.74 22.28 7.11
N ILE A 130 3.17 23.21 6.25
CA ILE A 130 4.43 23.92 6.39
C ILE A 130 4.19 25.16 7.25
N ALA A 131 4.90 25.30 8.35
CA ALA A 131 4.89 26.48 9.21
C ALA A 131 6.18 27.24 9.00
N LEU A 132 6.09 28.40 8.34
CA LEU A 132 7.24 29.22 7.94
C LEU A 132 7.32 30.46 8.79
N ASP A 133 8.46 30.68 9.39
CA ASP A 133 8.80 31.87 10.16
C ASP A 133 9.02 33.10 9.24
N LEU A 134 8.35 34.20 9.53
CA LEU A 134 8.49 35.51 8.88
C LEU A 134 8.95 36.57 9.87
N SER A 135 9.62 36.18 10.96
CA SER A 135 10.22 37.12 11.90
C SER A 135 11.39 37.88 11.25
N ASN A 136 11.73 39.04 11.80
CA ASN A 136 12.78 39.89 11.24
C ASN A 136 14.15 39.23 11.19
N SER A 137 14.41 38.25 12.04
CA SER A 137 15.64 37.45 12.01
C SER A 137 15.79 36.59 10.73
N MET A 138 14.72 36.30 10.02
CA MET A 138 14.75 35.61 8.72
C MET A 138 15.28 36.50 7.58
N GLU A 139 15.55 37.79 7.82
CA GLU A 139 16.23 38.68 6.88
C GLU A 139 17.75 38.48 6.85
N GLU A 140 18.32 37.80 7.85
CA GLU A 140 19.75 37.53 7.92
C GLU A 140 20.27 36.82 6.66
N THR A 141 21.50 37.21 6.27
CA THR A 141 22.16 36.79 5.02
C THR A 141 23.22 35.69 5.25
N ASP A 142 23.20 35.04 6.38
CA ASP A 142 24.08 33.90 6.69
C ASP A 142 23.77 32.68 5.80
N VAL A 143 22.52 32.57 5.32
CA VAL A 143 22.08 31.64 4.28
C VAL A 143 21.76 32.44 3.00
N VAL A 144 22.45 32.17 1.90
CA VAL A 144 22.34 32.96 0.66
C VAL A 144 21.03 32.65 -0.11
N PRO A 145 20.28 33.69 -0.58
CA PRO A 145 20.50 35.13 -0.48
C PRO A 145 20.16 35.72 0.90
N ASN A 146 19.17 35.20 1.58
CA ASN A 146 18.79 35.36 2.97
C ASN A 146 17.98 34.14 3.42
N ARG A 147 17.71 34.00 4.73
CA ARG A 147 17.03 32.83 5.29
C ARG A 147 15.65 32.61 4.67
N ILE A 148 14.85 33.68 4.52
CA ILE A 148 13.48 33.58 3.98
C ILE A 148 13.48 33.19 2.49
N GLU A 149 14.30 33.79 1.67
CA GLU A 149 14.35 33.46 0.24
C GLU A 149 14.90 32.04 0.00
N ALA A 150 15.90 31.63 0.79
CA ALA A 150 16.37 30.24 0.75
C ALA A 150 15.26 29.26 1.15
N ALA A 151 14.50 29.55 2.22
CA ALA A 151 13.38 28.73 2.66
C ALA A 151 12.28 28.65 1.58
N LYS A 152 11.88 29.77 0.97
CA LYS A 152 10.89 29.82 -0.12
C LYS A 152 11.27 28.94 -1.29
N GLN A 153 12.54 29.04 -1.75
CA GLN A 153 13.03 28.24 -2.87
C GLN A 153 13.00 26.74 -2.56
N VAL A 154 13.43 26.35 -1.36
CA VAL A 154 13.43 24.93 -0.96
C VAL A 154 12.00 24.40 -0.77
N ILE A 155 11.09 25.19 -0.21
CA ILE A 155 9.68 24.82 -0.12
C ILE A 155 9.08 24.68 -1.52
N ASP A 156 9.36 25.57 -2.47
CA ASP A 156 8.89 25.48 -3.85
C ASP A 156 9.36 24.19 -4.52
N ASP A 157 10.63 23.84 -4.36
CA ASP A 157 11.21 22.61 -4.90
C ASP A 157 10.66 21.35 -4.20
N PHE A 158 10.36 21.44 -2.91
CA PHE A 158 9.65 20.38 -2.18
C PHE A 158 8.25 20.15 -2.75
N VAL A 159 7.46 21.22 -2.96
CA VAL A 159 6.09 21.13 -3.50
C VAL A 159 6.10 20.56 -4.92
N LYS A 160 7.05 20.93 -5.78
CA LYS A 160 7.19 20.40 -7.15
C LYS A 160 7.34 18.86 -7.21
N ARG A 161 7.92 18.28 -6.20
CA ARG A 161 8.21 16.83 -6.15
C ARG A 161 7.07 16.00 -5.55
N ARG A 162 6.02 16.65 -5.04
CA ARG A 162 4.89 15.93 -4.42
C ARG A 162 3.81 15.58 -5.45
N ARG A 163 3.17 14.44 -5.19
CA ARG A 163 2.00 13.95 -5.92
C ARG A 163 1.02 13.40 -4.90
N ASN A 164 -0.24 13.73 -5.01
CA ASN A 164 -1.34 13.25 -4.16
C ASN A 164 -1.31 13.68 -2.68
N ASP A 165 -0.37 14.55 -2.25
CA ASP A 165 -0.31 15.07 -0.89
C ASP A 165 -0.98 16.43 -0.81
N ARG A 166 -1.86 16.65 0.18
CA ARG A 166 -2.41 17.98 0.43
C ARG A 166 -1.40 18.78 1.24
N ILE A 167 -1.04 19.95 0.73
CA ILE A 167 -0.07 20.83 1.38
C ILE A 167 -0.75 22.13 1.75
N GLY A 168 -0.58 22.55 3.01
CA GLY A 168 -1.02 23.86 3.50
C GLY A 168 0.18 24.68 3.97
N LEU A 169 0.01 25.99 4.04
CA LEU A 169 1.02 26.93 4.47
C LEU A 169 0.48 27.83 5.60
N VAL A 170 1.16 27.76 6.73
CA VAL A 170 1.00 28.65 7.87
C VAL A 170 2.23 29.53 7.92
N VAL A 171 2.05 30.83 8.03
CA VAL A 171 3.14 31.78 8.24
C VAL A 171 3.02 32.41 9.62
N PHE A 172 4.11 32.71 10.25
CA PHE A 172 4.10 33.28 11.60
C PHE A 172 5.26 34.25 11.83
N GLY A 173 5.02 35.18 12.69
CA GLY A 173 5.93 36.09 13.32
C GLY A 173 5.44 36.25 14.75
N ARG A 174 5.10 37.46 15.17
CA ARG A 174 4.46 37.73 16.47
C ARG A 174 3.09 37.03 16.61
N GLU A 175 2.39 36.86 15.49
CA GLU A 175 1.13 36.12 15.36
C GLU A 175 1.26 35.06 14.27
N ALA A 176 0.34 34.10 14.26
CA ALA A 176 0.31 33.05 13.23
C ALA A 176 -0.94 33.19 12.34
N PHE A 177 -0.75 32.97 11.05
CA PHE A 177 -1.78 33.09 10.04
C PHE A 177 -1.75 31.93 9.05
N THR A 178 -2.93 31.47 8.63
CA THR A 178 -3.00 30.47 7.53
C THR A 178 -2.92 31.21 6.20
N HIS A 179 -1.80 31.08 5.52
CA HIS A 179 -1.60 31.69 4.21
C HIS A 179 -2.23 30.88 3.09
N CYS A 180 -2.10 29.54 3.14
CA CYS A 180 -2.77 28.63 2.24
C CYS A 180 -3.41 27.45 3.02
N PRO A 181 -4.69 27.14 2.82
CA PRO A 181 -5.30 25.94 3.38
C PRO A 181 -4.71 24.69 2.71
N LEU A 182 -4.99 23.49 3.27
CA LEU A 182 -4.61 22.21 2.67
C LEU A 182 -5.18 22.09 1.25
N THR A 183 -4.33 21.98 0.25
CA THR A 183 -4.69 21.92 -1.17
C THR A 183 -3.85 20.91 -1.94
N LEU A 184 -4.42 20.37 -3.02
CA LEU A 184 -3.71 19.63 -4.08
C LEU A 184 -3.29 20.54 -5.25
N ASP A 185 -3.75 21.80 -5.25
CA ASP A 185 -3.36 22.77 -6.26
C ASP A 185 -1.96 23.34 -5.94
N TYR A 186 -0.96 22.60 -6.41
CA TYR A 186 0.43 23.00 -6.22
C TYR A 186 0.80 24.29 -6.97
N SER A 187 0.08 24.62 -8.05
CA SER A 187 0.31 25.83 -8.82
C SER A 187 -0.08 27.07 -8.01
N ALA A 188 -1.28 27.06 -7.42
CA ALA A 188 -1.74 28.13 -6.54
C ALA A 188 -0.85 28.25 -5.28
N LEU A 189 -0.49 27.12 -4.67
CA LEU A 189 0.40 27.13 -3.49
C LEU A 189 1.77 27.75 -3.79
N ARG A 190 2.39 27.38 -4.91
CA ARG A 190 3.69 27.91 -5.34
C ARG A 190 3.62 29.41 -5.65
N GLN A 191 2.54 29.86 -6.27
CA GLN A 191 2.33 31.28 -6.49
C GLN A 191 2.25 32.03 -5.14
N MET A 192 1.44 31.53 -4.18
CA MET A 192 1.36 32.12 -2.84
C MET A 192 2.71 32.15 -2.12
N ILE A 193 3.54 31.08 -2.25
CA ILE A 193 4.87 31.05 -1.68
C ILE A 193 5.78 32.12 -2.33
N SER A 194 5.68 32.32 -3.64
CA SER A 194 6.51 33.33 -4.34
C SER A 194 6.17 34.76 -3.93
N GLU A 195 4.92 35.04 -3.60
CA GLU A 195 4.42 36.34 -3.18
C GLU A 195 4.75 36.68 -1.72
N LEU A 196 5.21 35.69 -0.91
CA LEU A 196 5.61 35.94 0.47
C LEU A 196 6.82 36.87 0.56
N HIS A 197 6.75 37.84 1.44
CA HIS A 197 7.83 38.75 1.79
C HIS A 197 7.77 39.15 3.26
N LEU A 198 8.87 39.58 3.82
CA LEU A 198 8.90 40.13 5.17
C LEU A 198 8.04 41.40 5.23
N GLY A 199 7.33 41.58 6.34
CA GLY A 199 6.38 42.68 6.50
C GLY A 199 4.92 42.36 6.20
N VAL A 200 4.61 41.16 5.69
CA VAL A 200 3.21 40.67 5.59
C VAL A 200 2.59 40.52 6.98
N LEU A 201 3.42 40.16 7.99
CA LEU A 201 3.08 40.07 9.39
C LEU A 201 4.02 40.93 10.24
N ASP A 202 3.62 41.21 11.51
CA ASP A 202 4.54 41.82 12.48
C ASP A 202 5.68 40.85 12.82
N GLY A 203 6.85 41.08 12.20
CA GLY A 203 8.05 40.26 12.36
C GLY A 203 8.84 40.51 13.65
N ARG A 204 8.36 41.39 14.58
CA ARG A 204 9.06 41.74 15.83
C ARG A 204 8.97 40.68 16.92
N GLY A 205 8.56 39.48 16.59
CA GLY A 205 8.43 38.35 17.51
C GLY A 205 8.20 37.05 16.77
N THR A 206 8.36 35.95 17.49
CA THR A 206 8.27 34.58 16.95
C THR A 206 7.34 33.76 17.84
N ALA A 207 6.14 33.44 17.36
CA ALA A 207 5.11 32.71 18.08
C ALA A 207 4.98 31.25 17.59
N ILE A 208 6.01 30.42 17.85
CA ILE A 208 6.06 29.01 17.44
C ILE A 208 4.85 28.23 17.96
N GLY A 209 4.47 28.43 19.22
CA GLY A 209 3.34 27.71 19.81
C GLY A 209 2.02 28.03 19.14
N ASN A 210 1.77 29.28 18.74
CA ASN A 210 0.58 29.67 17.99
C ASN A 210 0.59 29.09 16.57
N ALA A 211 1.75 29.08 15.92
CA ALA A 211 1.93 28.48 14.58
C ALA A 211 1.59 26.98 14.59
N LEU A 212 2.16 26.24 15.53
CA LEU A 212 1.86 24.82 15.73
C LEU A 212 0.37 24.60 16.05
N GLY A 213 -0.20 25.40 16.95
CA GLY A 213 -1.62 25.31 17.29
C GLY A 213 -2.54 25.54 16.08
N LEU A 214 -2.22 26.52 15.23
CA LEU A 214 -2.96 26.80 14.02
C LEU A 214 -2.81 25.67 12.97
N ALA A 215 -1.59 25.16 12.78
CA ALA A 215 -1.32 24.02 11.90
C ALA A 215 -2.09 22.77 12.35
N LEU A 216 -2.08 22.47 13.66
CA LEU A 216 -2.84 21.36 14.25
C LEU A 216 -4.35 21.53 14.05
N ASN A 217 -4.87 22.75 14.17
CA ASN A 217 -6.30 23.00 13.90
C ASN A 217 -6.68 22.72 12.44
N ARG A 218 -5.77 22.93 11.48
CA ARG A 218 -5.97 22.56 10.07
C ARG A 218 -5.95 21.03 9.88
N LEU A 219 -5.01 20.35 10.52
CA LEU A 219 -4.85 18.89 10.41
C LEU A 219 -5.90 18.11 11.22
N ARG A 220 -6.49 18.69 12.26
CA ARG A 220 -7.53 18.04 13.08
C ARG A 220 -8.75 17.60 12.28
N ARG A 221 -9.11 18.35 11.23
CA ARG A 221 -10.26 18.07 10.37
C ARG A 221 -9.93 17.20 9.16
N SER A 222 -8.70 16.76 9.09
CA SER A 222 -8.22 15.90 8.02
C SER A 222 -8.55 14.43 8.30
N ASP A 223 -8.95 13.71 7.26
CA ASP A 223 -9.20 12.26 7.29
C ASP A 223 -7.97 11.46 6.85
N ALA A 224 -6.83 12.14 6.50
CA ALA A 224 -5.60 11.48 6.11
C ALA A 224 -5.04 10.63 7.25
N GLN A 225 -4.54 9.44 6.93
CA GLN A 225 -3.92 8.54 7.91
C GLN A 225 -2.61 9.13 8.46
N SER A 226 -1.81 9.77 7.59
CA SER A 226 -0.55 10.41 7.97
C SER A 226 -0.67 11.92 7.93
N LYS A 227 -0.34 12.58 9.04
CA LYS A 227 -0.42 14.03 9.23
C LYS A 227 0.92 14.56 9.72
N VAL A 228 1.42 15.61 9.07
CA VAL A 228 2.77 16.11 9.30
C VAL A 228 2.78 17.63 9.35
N ILE A 229 3.60 18.17 10.26
CA ILE A 229 3.96 19.59 10.28
C ILE A 229 5.46 19.70 10.02
N ILE A 230 5.87 20.59 9.11
CA ILE A 230 7.26 20.98 8.88
C ILE A 230 7.41 22.40 9.38
N LEU A 231 8.11 22.57 10.49
CA LEU A 231 8.35 23.85 11.12
C LEU A 231 9.72 24.39 10.68
N LEU A 232 9.73 25.52 10.00
CA LEU A 232 10.94 26.26 9.63
C LEU A 232 11.03 27.54 10.45
N THR A 233 12.09 27.69 11.21
CA THR A 233 12.33 28.86 12.07
C THR A 233 13.83 28.99 12.34
N ASP A 234 14.27 30.15 12.76
CA ASP A 234 15.62 30.39 13.26
C ASP A 234 15.71 30.26 14.79
N GLY A 235 14.61 29.93 15.48
CA GLY A 235 14.67 29.15 16.69
C GLY A 235 14.20 29.71 18.00
N ASP A 236 13.91 30.98 18.20
CA ASP A 236 13.49 31.44 19.51
C ASP A 236 12.00 31.78 19.59
N ASN A 237 11.31 31.23 20.63
CA ASN A 237 9.92 31.56 20.89
C ASN A 237 9.84 32.67 21.94
N ASN A 238 9.51 33.89 21.50
CA ASN A 238 9.42 35.07 22.36
C ASN A 238 8.04 35.74 22.34
N SER A 239 7.08 35.16 21.64
CA SER A 239 5.72 35.71 21.47
C SER A 239 4.68 34.59 21.43
N GLY A 240 3.41 34.97 21.44
CA GLY A 240 2.28 34.05 21.36
C GLY A 240 1.70 33.66 22.72
N ASN A 241 0.50 33.13 22.69
CA ASN A 241 -0.29 32.75 23.88
C ASN A 241 -0.20 31.26 24.20
N ILE A 242 0.31 30.45 23.27
CA ILE A 242 0.42 29.00 23.40
C ILE A 242 1.92 28.66 23.57
N SER A 243 2.25 27.91 24.61
CA SER A 243 3.61 27.40 24.76
C SER A 243 3.92 26.38 23.67
N PRO A 244 5.10 26.45 23.00
CA PRO A 244 5.52 25.47 21.98
C PRO A 244 5.44 24.02 22.45
N LEU A 245 5.83 23.74 23.71
CA LEU A 245 5.76 22.39 24.28
C LEU A 245 4.33 21.94 24.56
N GLN A 246 3.40 22.85 24.87
CA GLN A 246 1.98 22.51 24.95
C GLN A 246 1.43 22.16 23.56
N ALA A 247 1.76 22.92 22.53
CA ALA A 247 1.40 22.62 21.16
C ALA A 247 1.97 21.25 20.71
N ALA A 248 3.21 20.94 21.07
CA ALA A 248 3.82 19.63 20.80
C ALA A 248 3.07 18.48 21.49
N ARG A 249 2.60 18.65 22.72
CA ARG A 249 1.75 17.65 23.41
C ARG A 249 0.42 17.43 22.67
N PHE A 250 -0.20 18.49 22.14
CA PHE A 250 -1.40 18.35 21.33
C PHE A 250 -1.10 17.65 20.00
N ALA A 251 0.05 17.93 19.37
CA ALA A 251 0.49 17.23 18.17
C ALA A 251 0.64 15.72 18.43
N GLN A 252 1.29 15.36 19.54
CA GLN A 252 1.44 13.96 19.96
C GLN A 252 0.08 13.28 20.19
N ALA A 253 -0.84 13.96 20.89
CA ALA A 253 -2.18 13.43 21.15
C ALA A 253 -3.01 13.22 19.87
N LEU A 254 -2.76 14.02 18.83
CA LEU A 254 -3.40 13.91 17.51
C LEU A 254 -2.63 13.02 16.53
N ALA A 255 -1.57 12.34 16.99
CA ALA A 255 -0.67 11.54 16.15
C ALA A 255 -0.09 12.33 14.95
N VAL A 256 0.15 13.63 15.13
CA VAL A 256 0.77 14.50 14.13
C VAL A 256 2.27 14.58 14.39
N LYS A 257 3.09 14.17 13.42
CA LYS A 257 4.56 14.31 13.52
C LYS A 257 4.98 15.73 13.18
N VAL A 258 5.90 16.28 13.97
CA VAL A 258 6.46 17.61 13.72
C VAL A 258 7.96 17.48 13.41
N PHE A 259 8.32 17.77 12.15
CA PHE A 259 9.71 17.93 11.73
C PHE A 259 10.10 19.38 11.94
N THR A 260 11.23 19.60 12.60
CA THR A 260 11.71 20.95 12.83
C THR A 260 12.98 21.21 12.04
N ILE A 261 13.05 22.31 11.34
CA ILE A 261 14.23 22.75 10.58
C ILE A 261 14.68 24.09 11.15
N LEU A 262 15.82 24.06 11.82
CA LEU A 262 16.49 25.26 12.27
C LEU A 262 17.31 25.85 11.12
N VAL A 263 16.99 27.08 10.72
CA VAL A 263 17.68 27.78 9.62
C VAL A 263 18.62 28.82 10.21
N GLY A 264 19.91 28.71 9.89
CA GLY A 264 20.93 29.66 10.32
C GLY A 264 22.18 29.00 10.88
N GLN A 265 23.23 29.81 11.12
CA GLN A 265 24.49 29.35 11.66
C GLN A 265 24.54 29.55 13.18
N ASN A 266 24.96 28.50 13.93
CA ASN A 266 25.29 28.62 15.34
C ASN A 266 26.64 29.39 15.51
N GLU A 267 26.73 30.19 16.56
CA GLU A 267 27.97 30.92 16.86
C GLU A 267 29.19 30.01 17.07
N ASP A 268 28.99 28.77 17.51
CA ASP A 268 30.06 27.79 17.78
C ASP A 268 30.71 27.21 16.51
N THR A 269 30.16 27.44 15.33
CA THR A 269 30.69 26.91 14.05
C THR A 269 31.31 27.97 13.15
N ALA A 270 31.37 29.20 13.60
CA ALA A 270 32.05 30.27 12.83
C ALA A 270 33.57 30.05 12.85
N PRO A 271 34.27 29.90 11.69
CA PRO A 271 35.71 29.77 11.69
C PRO A 271 36.34 31.09 12.22
N THR A 272 36.92 30.99 13.40
CA THR A 272 37.55 32.13 14.12
C THR A 272 38.92 32.51 13.56
N ASP A 273 39.49 31.80 12.56
CA ASP A 273 40.84 32.00 12.10
C ASP A 273 40.92 32.36 10.61
N ARG A 274 40.67 33.65 10.31
CA ARG A 274 41.25 34.30 9.12
C ARG A 274 42.04 35.51 9.59
N PRO A 275 43.38 35.46 9.60
CA PRO A 275 44.23 36.63 9.84
C PRO A 275 44.02 37.65 8.71
N GLY A 276 43.52 38.82 9.04
CA GLY A 276 43.33 39.93 8.10
C GLY A 276 41.89 40.33 7.80
N ALA A 277 40.89 39.77 8.50
CA ALA A 277 39.53 40.25 8.37
C ALA A 277 39.38 41.65 8.97
N ILE A 278 39.08 42.63 8.14
CA ILE A 278 38.58 43.95 8.53
C ILE A 278 37.40 43.70 9.51
N ILE A 279 37.45 44.37 10.68
CA ILE A 279 36.42 44.29 11.71
C ILE A 279 35.06 44.57 11.03
N ARG A 280 34.35 43.52 10.64
CA ARG A 280 32.94 43.65 10.30
C ARG A 280 32.22 43.89 11.62
N VAL A 281 31.52 44.99 11.72
CA VAL A 281 30.58 45.32 12.77
C VAL A 281 29.74 44.04 13.00
N PRO A 282 29.66 43.53 14.25
CA PRO A 282 28.86 42.31 14.49
C PRO A 282 27.44 42.61 14.06
N HIS A 283 27.02 41.97 12.97
CA HIS A 283 25.59 41.91 12.65
C HIS A 283 24.91 41.31 13.88
N ARG A 284 23.83 41.92 14.31
CA ARG A 284 23.03 41.44 15.43
C ARG A 284 22.63 40.02 15.12
N ARG A 285 23.38 39.04 15.63
CA ARG A 285 23.04 37.63 15.50
C ARG A 285 21.95 37.32 16.51
N TYR A 286 20.82 36.89 16.00
CA TYR A 286 19.76 36.44 16.88
C TYR A 286 20.14 35.07 17.43
N PRO A 287 20.03 34.86 18.78
CA PRO A 287 20.36 33.58 19.38
C PRO A 287 19.42 32.48 18.85
N VAL A 288 20.00 31.34 18.56
CA VAL A 288 19.31 30.18 18.05
C VAL A 288 19.07 29.18 19.19
N ASN A 289 17.85 28.70 19.39
CA ASN A 289 17.52 27.74 20.44
C ASN A 289 17.23 26.33 19.88
N PRO A 290 18.27 25.52 19.56
CA PRO A 290 18.10 24.20 19.02
C PRO A 290 17.39 23.24 19.97
N LYS A 291 17.56 23.41 21.29
CA LYS A 291 17.00 22.51 22.32
C LYS A 291 15.49 22.49 22.30
N LEU A 292 14.84 23.63 22.11
CA LEU A 292 13.38 23.73 22.03
C LEU A 292 12.85 22.96 20.82
N LEU A 293 13.47 23.12 19.66
CA LEU A 293 13.07 22.45 18.41
C LEU A 293 13.30 20.94 18.49
N GLU A 294 14.41 20.52 19.10
CA GLU A 294 14.69 19.10 19.36
C GLU A 294 13.64 18.47 20.27
N GLN A 295 13.24 19.17 21.34
CA GLN A 295 12.18 18.69 22.24
C GLN A 295 10.84 18.55 21.50
N ILE A 296 10.44 19.53 20.69
CA ILE A 296 9.21 19.48 19.91
C ILE A 296 9.21 18.27 18.95
N ALA A 297 10.28 18.10 18.18
CA ALA A 297 10.39 17.01 17.23
C ALA A 297 10.36 15.63 17.94
N THR A 298 11.19 15.45 18.96
CA THR A 298 11.30 14.19 19.71
C THR A 298 9.97 13.79 20.36
N MET A 299 9.27 14.74 20.98
CA MET A 299 7.96 14.50 21.62
C MET A 299 6.90 14.02 20.63
N THR A 300 6.96 14.46 19.39
CA THR A 300 5.96 14.16 18.36
C THR A 300 6.36 13.01 17.44
N GLY A 301 7.54 12.40 17.65
CA GLY A 301 8.09 11.34 16.81
C GLY A 301 8.57 11.82 15.44
N GLY A 302 8.85 13.12 15.32
CA GLY A 302 9.55 13.70 14.17
C GLY A 302 11.04 13.81 14.40
N THR A 303 11.76 14.37 13.44
CA THR A 303 13.23 14.52 13.47
C THR A 303 13.60 16.01 13.44
N PRO A 304 14.52 16.47 14.33
CA PRO A 304 15.05 17.82 14.28
C PRO A 304 16.19 17.90 13.23
N TYR A 305 16.21 18.95 12.45
CA TYR A 305 17.25 19.22 11.44
C TYR A 305 17.85 20.60 11.65
N LEU A 306 19.16 20.72 11.32
CA LEU A 306 19.88 21.98 11.25
C LEU A 306 20.28 22.23 9.80
N ALA A 307 20.00 23.44 9.30
CA ALA A 307 20.37 23.88 7.97
C ALA A 307 21.22 25.17 8.07
N THR A 308 22.51 25.03 7.90
CA THR A 308 23.50 26.13 7.98
C THR A 308 23.68 26.88 6.68
N ASP A 309 23.27 26.28 5.59
CA ASP A 309 23.31 26.84 4.24
C ASP A 309 22.16 26.27 3.38
N ARG A 310 21.97 26.82 2.18
CA ARG A 310 20.92 26.40 1.26
C ARG A 310 21.04 24.91 0.85
N PRO A 311 22.22 24.37 0.47
CA PRO A 311 22.36 22.96 0.16
C PRO A 311 21.98 22.05 1.33
N ALA A 312 22.38 22.41 2.57
CA ALA A 312 21.96 21.67 3.76
C ALA A 312 20.43 21.69 3.93
N LEU A 313 19.79 22.84 3.72
CA LEU A 313 18.33 22.96 3.80
C LEU A 313 17.63 22.06 2.76
N GLU A 314 18.10 22.07 1.50
CA GLU A 314 17.60 21.18 0.44
C GLU A 314 17.77 19.69 0.83
N GLN A 315 18.93 19.32 1.38
CA GLN A 315 19.20 17.95 1.82
C GLN A 315 18.26 17.52 2.96
N ARG A 316 17.98 18.41 3.93
CA ARG A 316 17.07 18.12 5.04
C ARG A 316 15.64 17.90 4.58
N PHE A 317 15.16 18.71 3.65
CA PHE A 317 13.85 18.46 3.03
C PHE A 317 13.81 17.13 2.27
N HIS A 318 14.89 16.72 1.60
CA HIS A 318 14.98 15.41 0.97
C HIS A 318 14.89 14.26 1.99
N GLN A 319 15.60 14.40 3.12
CA GLN A 319 15.53 13.39 4.19
C GLN A 319 14.10 13.25 4.76
N ILE A 320 13.40 14.37 4.95
CA ILE A 320 11.98 14.36 5.35
C ILE A 320 11.13 13.63 4.28
N LEU A 321 11.35 13.90 3.00
CA LEU A 321 10.67 13.22 1.90
C LEU A 321 10.84 11.70 1.95
N GLU A 322 12.09 11.25 2.08
CA GLU A 322 12.38 9.81 2.17
C GLU A 322 11.75 9.16 3.41
N GLU A 323 11.73 9.86 4.54
CA GLU A 323 11.10 9.37 5.77
C GLU A 323 9.57 9.25 5.60
N LEU A 324 8.94 10.25 4.98
CA LEU A 324 7.52 10.26 4.67
C LEU A 324 7.15 9.16 3.68
N ASP A 325 7.90 8.98 2.61
CA ASP A 325 7.65 7.94 1.61
C ASP A 325 7.87 6.53 2.19
N LYS A 326 8.86 6.34 3.08
CA LYS A 326 9.04 5.10 3.83
C LYS A 326 7.87 4.83 4.78
N SER A 327 7.27 5.86 5.38
CA SER A 327 6.10 5.70 6.24
C SER A 327 4.87 5.27 5.43
N LYS A 328 4.65 5.83 4.24
CA LYS A 328 3.60 5.39 3.31
C LYS A 328 3.70 3.91 2.97
N LEU A 329 4.91 3.43 2.65
CA LEU A 329 5.16 2.03 2.33
C LEU A 329 4.94 1.08 3.52
N ARG A 330 5.10 1.54 4.75
CA ARG A 330 4.82 0.74 5.96
C ARG A 330 3.34 0.65 6.27
N ASP A 331 2.59 1.73 6.05
CA ASP A 331 1.15 1.79 6.33
C ASP A 331 0.31 1.15 5.22
N THR A 332 0.81 1.09 3.99
CA THR A 332 0.23 0.27 2.92
C THR A 332 0.58 -1.19 3.18
N GLY A 333 -0.24 -1.85 3.99
CA GLY A 333 -0.19 -3.30 4.13
C GLY A 333 -0.19 -3.96 2.75
N THR A 334 0.53 -5.08 2.60
CA THR A 334 0.60 -5.83 1.34
C THR A 334 -0.80 -6.01 0.75
N VAL A 335 -1.11 -5.27 -0.33
CA VAL A 335 -2.40 -5.39 -1.03
C VAL A 335 -2.39 -6.70 -1.79
N TYR A 336 -3.28 -7.58 -1.39
CA TYR A 336 -3.43 -8.88 -2.03
C TYR A 336 -4.45 -8.79 -3.16
N ALA A 337 -4.02 -9.08 -4.38
CA ALA A 337 -4.91 -9.24 -5.51
C ALA A 337 -5.57 -10.62 -5.48
N GLU A 338 -6.89 -10.66 -5.64
CA GLU A 338 -7.63 -11.91 -5.71
C GLU A 338 -7.49 -12.55 -7.09
N VAL A 339 -7.08 -13.81 -7.11
CA VAL A 339 -6.91 -14.57 -8.35
C VAL A 339 -7.93 -15.67 -8.53
N PHE A 340 -9.03 -15.66 -7.74
CA PHE A 340 -10.10 -16.64 -7.81
C PHE A 340 -10.75 -16.77 -9.21
N PRO A 341 -10.87 -15.71 -10.06
CA PRO A 341 -11.46 -15.83 -11.39
C PRO A 341 -10.70 -16.82 -12.28
N ARG A 342 -9.38 -16.97 -12.08
CA ARG A 342 -8.56 -17.95 -12.83
C ARG A 342 -8.95 -19.39 -12.58
N PHE A 343 -9.57 -19.69 -11.44
CA PHE A 343 -10.11 -21.01 -11.10
C PHE A 343 -11.58 -21.14 -11.51
N LEU A 344 -12.34 -20.05 -11.46
CA LEU A 344 -13.77 -20.04 -11.74
C LEU A 344 -14.06 -20.20 -13.24
N TRP A 345 -13.31 -19.53 -14.12
CA TRP A 345 -13.50 -19.64 -15.57
C TRP A 345 -13.28 -21.06 -16.11
N PRO A 346 -12.19 -21.77 -15.78
CA PRO A 346 -12.04 -23.17 -16.17
C PRO A 346 -13.12 -24.08 -15.58
N ALA A 347 -13.55 -23.83 -14.33
CA ALA A 347 -14.66 -24.59 -13.75
C ALA A 347 -15.94 -24.43 -14.55
N LEU A 348 -16.28 -23.21 -14.99
CA LEU A 348 -17.44 -22.94 -15.82
C LEU A 348 -17.35 -23.68 -17.18
N VAL A 349 -16.18 -23.64 -17.82
CA VAL A 349 -15.95 -24.36 -19.09
C VAL A 349 -16.15 -25.86 -18.92
N LEU A 350 -15.63 -26.46 -17.82
CA LEU A 350 -15.81 -27.87 -17.53
C LEU A 350 -17.28 -28.25 -17.32
N VAL A 351 -18.06 -27.38 -16.64
CA VAL A 351 -19.52 -27.59 -16.46
C VAL A 351 -20.26 -27.53 -17.77
N LEU A 352 -19.93 -26.55 -18.64
CA LEU A 352 -20.57 -26.44 -19.96
C LEU A 352 -20.25 -27.63 -20.87
N LEU A 353 -19.00 -28.11 -20.84
CA LEU A 353 -18.59 -29.32 -21.56
C LEU A 353 -19.31 -30.55 -21.03
N GLU A 354 -19.43 -30.71 -19.71
CA GLU A 354 -20.18 -31.82 -19.09
C GLU A 354 -21.66 -31.79 -19.51
N ALA A 355 -22.28 -30.61 -19.45
CA ALA A 355 -23.69 -30.47 -19.84
C ALA A 355 -23.88 -30.81 -21.34
N GLY A 356 -22.99 -30.31 -22.22
CA GLY A 356 -23.03 -30.63 -23.64
C GLY A 356 -22.88 -32.13 -23.94
N LEU A 357 -21.91 -32.78 -23.26
CA LEU A 357 -21.72 -34.24 -23.43
C LEU A 357 -22.88 -35.04 -22.87
N SER A 358 -23.45 -34.64 -21.72
CA SER A 358 -24.58 -35.31 -21.09
C SER A 358 -25.87 -35.20 -21.92
N LEU A 359 -26.10 -34.07 -22.58
CA LEU A 359 -27.28 -33.83 -23.40
C LEU A 359 -27.19 -34.47 -24.81
N THR A 360 -25.97 -34.67 -25.31
CA THR A 360 -25.77 -35.19 -26.66
C THR A 360 -25.42 -36.68 -26.67
N ARG A 361 -24.16 -37.01 -26.36
CA ARG A 361 -23.59 -38.35 -26.62
C ARG A 361 -23.77 -39.34 -25.48
N PHE A 362 -23.87 -38.85 -24.21
CA PHE A 362 -23.99 -39.67 -23.00
C PHE A 362 -25.36 -39.52 -22.35
N ARG A 363 -26.42 -39.29 -23.16
CA ARG A 363 -27.78 -39.18 -22.67
C ARG A 363 -28.20 -40.55 -22.09
N LYS A 364 -28.43 -40.59 -20.78
CA LYS A 364 -29.06 -41.78 -20.14
C LYS A 364 -30.53 -41.74 -20.48
N PHE A 365 -31.01 -42.77 -21.17
CA PHE A 365 -32.42 -43.00 -21.23
C PHE A 365 -32.89 -43.54 -19.88
N PRO A 366 -34.05 -43.11 -19.39
CA PRO A 366 -34.62 -43.57 -18.12
C PRO A 366 -34.89 -45.06 -18.11
#